data_5908fdbeb27100ac4a66e79f388bffb0
#
_entry.id   5908fdbeb27100ac4a66e79f388bffb0
#
_cell.length_a   1.000
_cell.length_b   1.000
_cell.length_c   1.000
_cell.angle_alpha   90.00
_cell.angle_beta   90.00
_cell.angle_gamma   90.00
#
_symmetry.space_group_name_H-M   'P 1'
#
loop_
_entity.id
_entity.type
_entity.pdbx_description
1 polymer ?
#
loop_
_entity_poly.entity_id
_entity_poly.type
_entity_poly.pdbx_seq_one_letter_code
_entity_poly.pdbx_strand_id
1 'polypeptide(L)' 'YERNVFHYLKGFALYQKGQKKEGCQQMQEAMNIFDVLGLPEQVAYYQEHFDKFVIDECS' A
#
# COMPACT_ATOMS: atom_id res chain seq x y z
N TYR A 1 -14.16 -1.98 -3.12
CA TYR A 1 -13.18 -1.01 -3.63
C TYR A 1 -12.76 -0.03 -2.54
N GLU A 2 -13.72 0.62 -1.91
CA GLU A 2 -13.42 1.58 -0.85
C GLU A 2 -12.67 0.95 0.32
N ARG A 3 -12.99 -0.28 0.65
CA ARG A 3 -12.30 -1.01 1.72
C ARG A 3 -10.83 -1.21 1.39
N ASN A 4 -10.52 -1.43 0.11
CA ASN A 4 -9.15 -1.66 -0.31
C ASN A 4 -8.33 -0.38 -0.25
N VAL A 5 -8.94 0.75 -0.60
CA VAL A 5 -8.29 2.05 -0.45
C VAL A 5 -8.02 2.33 1.02
N PHE A 6 -8.99 2.06 1.87
CA PHE A 6 -8.83 2.24 3.32
C PHE A 6 -7.71 1.35 3.85
N HIS A 7 -7.63 0.13 3.36
CA HIS A 7 -6.60 -0.82 3.77
C HIS A 7 -5.20 -0.27 3.47
N TYR A 8 -5.02 0.30 2.28
CA TYR A 8 -3.76 0.91 1.91
C TYR A 8 -3.42 2.10 2.82
N LEU A 9 -4.39 2.97 3.03
CA LEU A 9 -4.18 4.16 3.86
C LEU A 9 -3.87 3.79 5.31
N LYS A 10 -4.50 2.74 5.81
CA LYS A 10 -4.20 2.24 7.15
C LYS A 10 -2.76 1.76 7.23
N GLY A 11 -2.31 1.04 6.21
CA GLY A 11 -0.93 0.57 6.15
C GLY A 11 0.05 1.72 6.13
N PHE A 12 -0.25 2.75 5.36
CA PHE A 12 0.60 3.93 5.29
C PHE A 12 0.66 4.64 6.66
N ALA A 13 -0.46 4.73 7.34
CA ALA A 13 -0.50 5.33 8.67
C ALA A 13 0.36 4.55 9.66
N LEU A 14 0.29 3.22 9.62
CA LEU A 14 1.13 2.37 10.45
C LEU A 14 2.61 2.61 10.15
N TYR A 15 2.94 2.72 8.88
CA TYR A 15 4.31 2.99 8.47
C TYR A 15 4.80 4.31 9.07
N GLN A 16 3.98 5.34 9.02
CA GLN A 16 4.35 6.65 9.55
C GLN A 16 4.48 6.66 11.06
N LYS A 17 3.77 5.77 11.74
CA LYS A 17 3.86 5.66 13.20
C LYS A 17 5.11 4.93 13.68
N GLY A 18 5.89 4.39 12.76
CA GLY A 18 7.08 3.63 13.10
C GLY A 18 6.92 2.13 12.97
N GLN A 19 5.71 1.64 12.73
CA GLN A 19 5.46 0.21 12.46
C GLN A 19 5.66 -0.05 10.99
N LYS A 20 6.86 0.18 10.54
CA LYS A 20 7.17 0.22 9.10
C LYS A 20 6.95 -1.12 8.41
N LYS A 21 7.41 -2.19 9.03
CA LYS A 21 7.27 -3.53 8.44
C LYS A 21 5.80 -3.90 8.27
N GLU A 22 5.01 -3.71 9.31
CA GLU A 22 3.60 -4.04 9.27
C GLU A 22 2.84 -3.14 8.30
N GLY A 23 3.14 -1.84 8.34
CA GLY A 23 2.52 -0.90 7.43
C GLY A 23 2.81 -1.22 5.98
N CYS A 24 4.05 -1.56 5.69
CA CYS A 24 4.47 -1.95 4.35
C CYS A 24 3.71 -3.19 3.88
N GLN A 25 3.59 -4.17 4.76
CA GLN A 25 2.88 -5.40 4.47
C GLN A 25 1.42 -5.13 4.11
N GLN A 26 0.77 -4.27 4.88
CA GLN A 26 -0.62 -3.90 4.63
C GLN A 26 -0.78 -3.19 3.28
N MET A 27 0.14 -2.29 2.97
CA MET A 27 0.10 -1.58 1.70
C MET A 27 0.29 -2.53 0.51
N GLN A 28 1.22 -3.46 0.63
CA GLN A 28 1.45 -4.43 -0.44
C GLN A 28 0.24 -5.34 -0.63
N GLU A 29 -0.40 -5.75 0.45
CA GLU A 29 -1.62 -6.54 0.37
C GLU A 29 -2.72 -5.80 -0.37
N ALA A 30 -2.89 -4.51 -0.06
CA ALA A 30 -3.90 -3.70 -0.72
C ALA A 30 -3.63 -3.62 -2.23
N MET A 31 -2.37 -3.41 -2.61
CA MET A 31 -2.02 -3.35 -4.02
C MET A 31 -2.27 -4.69 -4.72
N ASN A 32 -2.00 -5.79 -4.03
CA ASN A 32 -2.27 -7.11 -4.57
C ASN A 32 -3.76 -7.32 -4.80
N ILE A 33 -4.59 -6.85 -3.88
CA ILE A 33 -6.04 -6.94 -4.02
C ILE A 33 -6.51 -6.13 -5.23
N PHE A 34 -5.96 -4.93 -5.42
CA PHE A 34 -6.28 -4.14 -6.60
C PHE A 34 -5.93 -4.87 -7.89
N ASP A 35 -4.80 -5.56 -7.90
CA ASP A 35 -4.37 -6.32 -9.06
C ASP A 35 -5.33 -7.47 -9.36
N VAL A 36 -5.74 -8.19 -8.33
CA VAL A 36 -6.69 -9.30 -8.46
C VAL A 36 -8.03 -8.82 -8.97
N LEU A 37 -8.44 -7.63 -8.55
CA LEU A 37 -9.71 -7.05 -8.97
C LEU A 37 -9.67 -6.48 -10.40
N GLY A 38 -8.51 -6.48 -11.01
CA GLY A 38 -8.37 -5.97 -12.38
C GLY A 38 -8.40 -4.46 -12.44
N LEU A 39 -7.76 -3.79 -11.50
CA LEU A 39 -7.70 -2.33 -11.43
C LEU A 39 -6.26 -1.84 -11.66
N PRO A 40 -5.74 -2.00 -12.88
CA PRO A 40 -4.32 -1.68 -13.14
C PRO A 40 -3.98 -0.22 -12.91
N GLU A 41 -4.91 0.68 -13.15
CA GLU A 41 -4.68 2.11 -12.92
C GLU A 41 -4.47 2.40 -11.43
N GLN A 42 -5.24 1.72 -10.58
CA GLN A 42 -5.10 1.88 -9.14
C GLN A 42 -3.78 1.29 -8.66
N VAL A 43 -3.41 0.14 -9.18
CA VAL A 43 -2.13 -0.48 -8.85
C VAL A 43 -0.98 0.45 -9.21
N ALA A 44 -0.99 1.01 -10.40
CA ALA A 44 0.06 1.92 -10.86
C ALA A 44 0.14 3.16 -9.97
N TYR A 45 -1.01 3.73 -9.63
CA TYR A 45 -1.08 4.92 -8.78
C TYR A 45 -0.46 4.67 -7.41
N TYR A 46 -0.90 3.59 -6.76
CA TYR A 46 -0.42 3.30 -5.41
C TYR A 46 1.00 2.75 -5.41
N GLN A 47 1.40 2.06 -6.47
CA GLN A 47 2.77 1.62 -6.60
C GLN A 47 3.73 2.81 -6.69
N GLU A 48 3.37 3.82 -7.45
CA GLU A 48 4.16 5.03 -7.55
C GLU A 48 4.26 5.73 -6.19
N HIS A 49 3.16 5.84 -5.49
CA HIS A 49 3.13 6.41 -4.15
C HIS A 49 4.01 5.61 -3.20
N PHE A 50 3.90 4.30 -3.26
CA PHE A 50 4.69 3.39 -2.43
C PHE A 50 6.18 3.58 -2.69
N ASP A 51 6.58 3.60 -3.96
CA ASP A 51 7.98 3.76 -4.33
C ASP A 51 8.54 5.12 -3.90
N LYS A 52 7.69 6.13 -3.87
CA LYS A 52 8.10 7.48 -3.53
C LYS A 52 8.25 7.69 -2.02
N PHE A 53 7.33 7.14 -1.25
CA PHE A 53 7.25 7.42 0.19
C PHE A 53 7.68 6.27 1.07
N VAL A 54 7.73 5.06 0.56
CA VAL A 54 8.05 3.86 1.32
C VAL A 54 9.22 3.15 0.66
N ILE A 55 10.38 3.78 0.70
CA ILE A 55 11.51 3.31 -0.11
C ILE A 55 12.51 2.44 0.64
N ASP A 56 12.63 2.56 1.95
CA ASP A 56 13.75 1.94 2.64
C ASP A 56 13.43 0.77 3.54
N GLU A 57 12.22 0.68 4.02
CA GLU A 57 11.94 -0.16 5.18
C GLU A 57 11.16 -1.43 4.89
N CYS A 58 10.88 -1.69 3.64
CA CYS A 58 10.05 -2.83 3.24
C CYS A 58 10.86 -4.03 2.78
N SER A 59 12.12 -3.90 2.78
CA SER A 59 12.98 -4.98 2.32
C SER A 59 13.24 -6.03 3.40
#